data_46a8b968de86328ada4e8f8da70b4181
#
_entry.id   46a8b968de86328ada4e8f8da70b4181
#
_cell.length_a   1.000
_cell.length_b   1.000
_cell.length_c   1.000
_cell.angle_alpha   90.00
_cell.angle_beta   90.00
_cell.angle_gamma   90.00
#
_symmetry.space_group_name_H-M   'P 1'
#
loop_
_entity.id
_entity.type
_entity.pdbx_description
1 polymer ?
#
loop_
_entity_poly.entity_id
_entity_poly.type
_entity_poly.pdbx_seq_one_letter_code
_entity_poly.pdbx_strand_id
1 'polypeptide(L)'
;MARKADEAVDWKGQKLCCEGCVHRELIREDRCRKKHVCVQDRSPSRIQEFFKSNPGFANEFLSHPYFEVRAAAAKYADVFRLTALLDDEDESVRWNAALRLPHRFLLRLRSDPHREVRIRVASHLEGEELTPMMSDPDYFVRQVVARRIGVPQLKSMIDDPDPEVRRVVAQRISPEWLVELIHDPDASVCLEVVQRVPSAQLLPLRFHPSIRVRYEVVARVPLDALDVMRTDADPIVRERVEERLAVVRDGGSGGCTVIQMHPVRSGGTTHD
;
A
#
# COMPACT_ATOMS: atom_id res chain seq x y z
N MET A 1 -0.04 2.36 -35.22
CA MET A 1 -0.09 0.88 -35.23
C MET A 1 -1.50 0.48 -34.85
N ALA A 2 -2.31 0.05 -35.82
CA ALA A 2 -3.65 -0.45 -35.57
C ALA A 2 -3.54 -1.69 -34.67
N ARG A 3 -4.22 -1.66 -33.51
CA ARG A 3 -4.41 -2.86 -32.68
C ARG A 3 -4.98 -3.94 -33.58
N LYS A 4 -4.28 -5.07 -33.74
CA LYS A 4 -4.85 -6.29 -34.32
C LYS A 4 -6.04 -6.64 -33.43
N ALA A 5 -7.19 -6.14 -33.84
CA ALA A 5 -8.41 -6.23 -33.09
C ALA A 5 -8.82 -7.70 -33.07
N ASP A 6 -8.87 -8.25 -31.85
CA ASP A 6 -10.04 -8.91 -31.34
C ASP A 6 -10.55 -10.10 -32.14
N GLU A 7 -9.63 -10.90 -32.71
CA GLU A 7 -10.03 -12.22 -33.20
C GLU A 7 -10.38 -13.11 -32.00
N ALA A 8 -11.57 -13.72 -32.05
CA ALA A 8 -11.97 -14.72 -31.10
C ALA A 8 -11.18 -16.00 -31.36
N VAL A 9 -10.13 -16.22 -30.57
CA VAL A 9 -9.28 -17.39 -30.64
C VAL A 9 -9.20 -18.04 -29.26
N ASP A 10 -8.99 -19.35 -29.25
CA ASP A 10 -8.76 -20.10 -28.03
C ASP A 10 -7.34 -19.84 -27.46
N TRP A 11 -7.05 -20.44 -26.33
CA TRP A 11 -5.75 -20.34 -25.65
C TRP A 11 -4.59 -20.97 -26.42
N LYS A 12 -4.88 -21.79 -27.47
CA LYS A 12 -3.89 -22.35 -28.42
C LYS A 12 -3.72 -21.47 -29.66
N GLY A 13 -4.49 -20.35 -29.77
CA GLY A 13 -4.47 -19.48 -30.95
C GLY A 13 -5.34 -19.92 -32.12
N GLN A 14 -6.19 -20.95 -31.93
CA GLN A 14 -7.10 -21.45 -32.96
C GLN A 14 -8.40 -20.62 -32.99
N LYS A 15 -8.95 -20.42 -34.20
CA LYS A 15 -10.22 -19.65 -34.33
C LYS A 15 -11.36 -20.38 -33.66
N LEU A 16 -12.11 -19.66 -32.84
CA LEU A 16 -13.29 -20.19 -32.15
C LEU A 16 -14.40 -20.51 -33.16
N CYS A 17 -14.91 -21.75 -33.10
CA CYS A 17 -16.07 -22.22 -33.84
C CYS A 17 -17.24 -22.50 -32.90
N CYS A 18 -18.31 -21.69 -32.98
CA CYS A 18 -19.49 -21.86 -32.15
C CYS A 18 -20.41 -23.01 -32.60
N GLU A 19 -20.36 -23.40 -33.87
CA GLU A 19 -21.21 -24.48 -34.45
C GLU A 19 -20.85 -25.86 -33.86
N GLY A 20 -19.57 -26.10 -33.64
CA GLY A 20 -19.05 -27.33 -33.02
C GLY A 20 -18.86 -27.24 -31.50
N CYS A 21 -19.24 -26.16 -30.86
CA CYS A 21 -19.02 -25.95 -29.44
C CYS A 21 -20.01 -26.75 -28.59
N VAL A 22 -19.49 -27.40 -27.51
CA VAL A 22 -20.33 -28.15 -26.56
C VAL A 22 -21.34 -27.24 -25.81
N HIS A 23 -21.06 -25.95 -25.73
CA HIS A 23 -21.90 -24.95 -25.06
C HIS A 23 -22.78 -24.15 -26.04
N ARG A 24 -22.98 -24.62 -27.28
CA ARG A 24 -23.73 -23.88 -28.30
C ARG A 24 -25.18 -23.55 -27.89
N GLU A 25 -25.79 -24.38 -27.05
CA GLU A 25 -27.18 -24.15 -26.57
C GLU A 25 -27.29 -22.88 -25.75
N LEU A 26 -26.24 -22.51 -25.01
CA LEU A 26 -26.21 -21.27 -24.21
C LEU A 26 -26.26 -20.00 -25.08
N ILE A 27 -25.99 -20.10 -26.39
CA ILE A 27 -26.12 -18.98 -27.33
C ILE A 27 -27.57 -18.56 -27.47
N ARG A 28 -28.51 -19.52 -27.47
CA ARG A 28 -29.96 -19.26 -27.57
C ARG A 28 -30.50 -18.55 -26.34
N GLU A 29 -29.82 -18.74 -25.18
CA GLU A 29 -30.18 -18.17 -23.91
C GLU A 29 -29.42 -16.83 -23.62
N ASP A 30 -28.66 -16.32 -24.59
CA ASP A 30 -27.72 -15.17 -24.46
C ASP A 30 -26.69 -15.29 -23.31
N ARG A 31 -26.42 -16.53 -22.89
CA ARG A 31 -25.47 -16.88 -21.83
C ARG A 31 -24.08 -17.25 -22.38
N CYS A 32 -23.93 -17.32 -23.70
CA CYS A 32 -22.67 -17.45 -24.40
C CYS A 32 -22.73 -16.64 -25.70
N ARG A 33 -21.69 -15.84 -25.95
CA ARG A 33 -21.60 -15.01 -27.14
C ARG A 33 -20.14 -14.82 -27.55
N LYS A 34 -19.81 -15.21 -28.80
CA LYS A 34 -18.47 -15.06 -29.37
C LYS A 34 -17.96 -13.61 -29.17
N LYS A 35 -16.72 -13.45 -28.77
CA LYS A 35 -16.05 -12.17 -28.46
C LYS A 35 -16.53 -11.42 -27.20
N HIS A 36 -17.51 -11.93 -26.49
CA HIS A 36 -18.03 -11.28 -25.28
C HIS A 36 -18.09 -12.21 -24.07
N VAL A 37 -18.74 -13.36 -24.22
CA VAL A 37 -18.98 -14.33 -23.15
C VAL A 37 -18.60 -15.71 -23.67
N CYS A 38 -17.41 -16.22 -23.32
CA CYS A 38 -16.95 -17.50 -23.88
C CYS A 38 -15.84 -18.12 -23.02
N VAL A 39 -16.06 -19.35 -22.56
CA VAL A 39 -15.06 -20.09 -21.76
C VAL A 39 -13.89 -20.60 -22.60
N GLN A 40 -14.09 -20.78 -23.91
CA GLN A 40 -13.04 -21.24 -24.83
C GLN A 40 -12.13 -20.12 -25.34
N ASP A 41 -12.47 -18.84 -25.03
CA ASP A 41 -11.67 -17.71 -25.47
C ASP A 41 -10.37 -17.58 -24.63
N ARG A 42 -9.31 -17.04 -25.23
CA ARG A 42 -8.09 -16.73 -24.49
C ARG A 42 -8.17 -15.49 -23.63
N SER A 43 -9.19 -14.67 -23.78
CA SER A 43 -9.36 -13.40 -23.04
C SER A 43 -9.89 -13.66 -21.64
N PRO A 44 -9.15 -13.27 -20.57
CA PRO A 44 -9.59 -13.45 -19.18
C PRO A 44 -10.95 -12.82 -18.89
N SER A 45 -11.22 -11.64 -19.46
CA SER A 45 -12.49 -10.94 -19.26
C SER A 45 -13.68 -11.71 -19.83
N ARG A 46 -13.53 -12.34 -21.00
CA ARG A 46 -14.58 -13.13 -21.64
C ARG A 46 -14.83 -14.45 -20.92
N ILE A 47 -13.77 -15.06 -20.39
CA ILE A 47 -13.86 -16.26 -19.54
C ILE A 47 -14.58 -15.93 -18.23
N GLN A 48 -14.22 -14.83 -17.58
CA GLN A 48 -14.87 -14.41 -16.36
C GLN A 48 -16.38 -14.14 -16.55
N GLU A 49 -16.74 -13.45 -17.64
CA GLU A 49 -18.14 -13.17 -17.95
C GLU A 49 -18.92 -14.46 -18.25
N PHE A 50 -18.25 -15.49 -18.82
CA PHE A 50 -18.87 -16.80 -18.98
C PHE A 50 -19.26 -17.42 -17.64
N PHE A 51 -18.36 -17.49 -16.66
CA PHE A 51 -18.69 -18.09 -15.36
C PHE A 51 -19.64 -17.24 -14.54
N LYS A 52 -19.62 -15.93 -14.70
CA LYS A 52 -20.60 -15.03 -14.07
C LYS A 52 -22.02 -15.32 -14.58
N SER A 53 -22.16 -15.55 -15.88
CA SER A 53 -23.44 -15.92 -16.51
C SER A 53 -23.81 -17.39 -16.31
N ASN A 54 -22.84 -18.24 -16.03
CA ASN A 54 -22.97 -19.70 -16.00
C ASN A 54 -22.23 -20.33 -14.80
N PRO A 55 -22.51 -19.93 -13.54
CA PRO A 55 -21.74 -20.41 -12.38
C PRO A 55 -21.83 -21.92 -12.17
N GLY A 56 -22.93 -22.56 -12.59
CA GLY A 56 -23.11 -24.00 -12.44
C GLY A 56 -22.10 -24.89 -13.19
N PHE A 57 -21.43 -24.34 -14.21
CA PHE A 57 -20.39 -25.08 -14.94
C PHE A 57 -19.00 -25.01 -14.25
N ALA A 58 -18.81 -24.15 -13.26
CA ALA A 58 -17.48 -23.87 -12.72
C ALA A 58 -16.73 -25.12 -12.23
N ASN A 59 -17.45 -26.07 -11.63
CA ASN A 59 -16.84 -27.31 -11.13
C ASN A 59 -16.19 -28.19 -12.21
N GLU A 60 -16.71 -28.12 -13.42
CA GLU A 60 -16.23 -28.92 -14.57
C GLU A 60 -14.90 -28.39 -15.14
N PHE A 61 -14.60 -27.12 -14.86
CA PHE A 61 -13.44 -26.41 -15.42
C PHE A 61 -12.25 -26.27 -14.45
N LEU A 62 -12.30 -26.83 -13.26
CA LEU A 62 -11.22 -26.72 -12.27
C LEU A 62 -9.94 -27.46 -12.69
N SER A 63 -10.02 -28.39 -13.68
CA SER A 63 -8.88 -29.11 -14.25
C SER A 63 -8.60 -28.70 -15.71
N HIS A 64 -9.13 -27.57 -16.16
CA HIS A 64 -8.91 -27.10 -17.52
C HIS A 64 -7.42 -26.81 -17.78
N PRO A 65 -6.84 -27.17 -18.95
CA PRO A 65 -5.42 -26.96 -19.22
C PRO A 65 -4.99 -25.48 -19.20
N TYR A 66 -5.90 -24.56 -19.52
CA TYR A 66 -5.60 -23.13 -19.49
C TYR A 66 -5.87 -22.55 -18.09
N PHE A 67 -4.85 -21.99 -17.47
CA PHE A 67 -4.92 -21.48 -16.09
C PHE A 67 -5.96 -20.37 -15.88
N GLU A 68 -6.16 -19.48 -16.88
CA GLU A 68 -7.17 -18.41 -16.78
C GLU A 68 -8.58 -18.98 -16.60
N VAL A 69 -8.85 -20.12 -17.23
CA VAL A 69 -10.15 -20.81 -17.07
C VAL A 69 -10.23 -21.41 -15.66
N ARG A 70 -9.18 -22.09 -15.17
CA ARG A 70 -9.15 -22.61 -13.79
C ARG A 70 -9.32 -21.50 -12.76
N ALA A 71 -8.58 -20.38 -12.93
CA ALA A 71 -8.63 -19.23 -12.04
C ALA A 71 -10.00 -18.55 -11.99
N ALA A 72 -10.65 -18.41 -13.16
CA ALA A 72 -12.00 -17.86 -13.25
C ALA A 72 -13.04 -18.82 -12.67
N ALA A 73 -12.94 -20.11 -12.97
CA ALA A 73 -13.82 -21.15 -12.43
C ALA A 73 -13.73 -21.23 -10.91
N ALA A 74 -12.55 -21.11 -10.33
CA ALA A 74 -12.33 -21.12 -8.88
C ALA A 74 -13.17 -20.06 -8.14
N LYS A 75 -13.53 -18.97 -8.78
CA LYS A 75 -14.36 -17.90 -8.19
C LYS A 75 -15.82 -18.32 -7.98
N TYR A 76 -16.30 -19.33 -8.71
CA TYR A 76 -17.69 -19.72 -8.72
C TYR A 76 -17.92 -21.19 -8.32
N ALA A 77 -16.89 -22.02 -8.35
CA ALA A 77 -16.97 -23.44 -8.04
C ALA A 77 -17.36 -23.73 -6.59
N ASP A 78 -17.73 -24.96 -6.33
CA ASP A 78 -18.01 -25.46 -4.98
C ASP A 78 -16.75 -25.35 -4.11
N VAL A 79 -16.91 -24.75 -2.93
CA VAL A 79 -15.79 -24.49 -1.98
C VAL A 79 -15.06 -25.78 -1.57
N PHE A 80 -15.78 -26.90 -1.48
CA PHE A 80 -15.16 -28.21 -1.13
C PHE A 80 -14.20 -28.74 -2.19
N ARG A 81 -14.28 -28.26 -3.42
CA ARG A 81 -13.38 -28.63 -4.52
C ARG A 81 -12.14 -27.76 -4.64
N LEU A 82 -12.12 -26.59 -3.98
CA LEU A 82 -11.06 -25.59 -4.13
C LEU A 82 -9.75 -25.96 -3.43
N THR A 83 -9.79 -26.85 -2.43
CA THR A 83 -8.57 -27.22 -1.67
C THR A 83 -7.48 -27.82 -2.54
N ALA A 84 -7.85 -28.57 -3.60
CA ALA A 84 -6.90 -29.14 -4.56
C ALA A 84 -6.17 -28.06 -5.39
N LEU A 85 -6.79 -26.90 -5.59
CA LEU A 85 -6.21 -25.79 -6.36
C LEU A 85 -5.20 -24.96 -5.56
N LEU A 86 -5.01 -25.21 -4.27
CA LEU A 86 -3.96 -24.55 -3.47
C LEU A 86 -2.55 -24.99 -3.87
N ASP A 87 -2.44 -26.10 -4.57
CA ASP A 87 -1.19 -26.66 -5.09
C ASP A 87 -1.12 -26.57 -6.63
N ASP A 88 -1.99 -25.75 -7.26
CA ASP A 88 -1.98 -25.50 -8.69
C ASP A 88 -0.64 -24.90 -9.15
N GLU A 89 -0.18 -25.24 -10.33
CA GLU A 89 1.05 -24.70 -10.91
C GLU A 89 1.03 -23.18 -11.08
N ASP A 90 -0.16 -22.60 -11.32
CA ASP A 90 -0.35 -21.17 -11.56
C ASP A 90 -0.73 -20.42 -10.28
N GLU A 91 -0.03 -19.33 -10.01
CA GLU A 91 -0.21 -18.53 -8.81
C GLU A 91 -1.58 -17.84 -8.72
N SER A 92 -2.17 -17.48 -9.86
CA SER A 92 -3.48 -16.84 -9.87
C SER A 92 -4.59 -17.83 -9.55
N VAL A 93 -4.44 -19.09 -9.89
CA VAL A 93 -5.36 -20.17 -9.53
C VAL A 93 -5.29 -20.43 -8.04
N ARG A 94 -4.08 -20.61 -7.47
CA ARG A 94 -3.89 -20.81 -6.04
C ARG A 94 -4.51 -19.68 -5.22
N TRP A 95 -4.26 -18.43 -5.65
CA TRP A 95 -4.81 -17.26 -4.98
C TRP A 95 -6.34 -17.20 -5.03
N ASN A 96 -6.94 -17.39 -6.22
CA ASN A 96 -8.41 -17.34 -6.36
C ASN A 96 -9.11 -18.45 -5.56
N ALA A 97 -8.49 -19.63 -5.45
CA ALA A 97 -8.99 -20.70 -4.60
C ALA A 97 -8.91 -20.32 -3.11
N ALA A 98 -7.77 -19.78 -2.67
CA ALA A 98 -7.55 -19.41 -1.28
C ALA A 98 -8.52 -18.33 -0.77
N LEU A 99 -8.90 -17.36 -1.61
CA LEU A 99 -9.84 -16.30 -1.26
C LEU A 99 -11.24 -16.81 -0.86
N ARG A 100 -11.62 -17.97 -1.34
CA ARG A 100 -12.94 -18.55 -1.06
C ARG A 100 -12.93 -19.61 0.04
N LEU A 101 -11.75 -20.07 0.40
CA LEU A 101 -11.56 -21.09 1.44
C LEU A 101 -11.56 -20.45 2.84
N PRO A 102 -11.87 -21.23 3.88
CA PRO A 102 -11.67 -20.78 5.26
C PRO A 102 -10.27 -20.21 5.51
N HIS A 103 -10.18 -19.18 6.34
CA HIS A 103 -8.97 -18.40 6.63
C HIS A 103 -7.71 -19.24 6.91
N ARG A 104 -7.85 -20.38 7.59
CA ARG A 104 -6.73 -21.31 7.85
C ARG A 104 -5.97 -21.76 6.60
N PHE A 105 -6.60 -21.72 5.43
CA PHE A 105 -5.95 -22.09 4.16
C PHE A 105 -5.06 -20.96 3.61
N LEU A 106 -5.33 -19.69 3.96
CA LEU A 106 -4.40 -18.59 3.65
C LEU A 106 -3.07 -18.78 4.38
N LEU A 107 -3.09 -19.34 5.59
CA LEU A 107 -1.87 -19.60 6.34
C LEU A 107 -0.90 -20.55 5.62
N ARG A 108 -1.38 -21.47 4.79
CA ARG A 108 -0.54 -22.35 3.97
C ARG A 108 0.24 -21.56 2.90
N LEU A 109 -0.36 -20.50 2.36
CA LEU A 109 0.22 -19.70 1.29
C LEU A 109 1.20 -18.62 1.77
N ARG A 110 1.50 -18.54 3.06
CA ARG A 110 2.54 -17.66 3.61
C ARG A 110 3.92 -17.94 3.02
N SER A 111 4.17 -19.21 2.65
CA SER A 111 5.42 -19.68 2.04
C SER A 111 5.24 -20.02 0.55
N ASP A 112 4.25 -19.44 -0.13
CA ASP A 112 4.03 -19.68 -1.54
C ASP A 112 5.30 -19.33 -2.36
N PRO A 113 5.69 -20.14 -3.35
CA PRO A 113 6.87 -19.85 -4.16
C PRO A 113 6.76 -18.50 -4.88
N HIS A 114 5.56 -18.06 -5.23
CA HIS A 114 5.36 -16.83 -5.97
C HIS A 114 5.16 -15.62 -5.04
N ARG A 115 6.00 -14.59 -5.19
CA ARG A 115 5.98 -13.38 -4.32
C ARG A 115 4.61 -12.69 -4.29
N GLU A 116 3.91 -12.61 -5.42
CA GLU A 116 2.61 -11.92 -5.50
C GLU A 116 1.54 -12.61 -4.65
N VAL A 117 1.59 -13.94 -4.53
CA VAL A 117 0.71 -14.68 -3.62
C VAL A 117 1.06 -14.31 -2.18
N ARG A 118 2.35 -14.33 -1.80
CA ARG A 118 2.77 -13.96 -0.44
C ARG A 118 2.41 -12.51 -0.09
N ILE A 119 2.57 -11.55 -1.02
CA ILE A 119 2.13 -10.16 -0.84
C ILE A 119 0.63 -10.09 -0.52
N ARG A 120 -0.18 -10.78 -1.31
CA ARG A 120 -1.64 -10.82 -1.11
C ARG A 120 -2.02 -11.48 0.20
N VAL A 121 -1.35 -12.58 0.56
CA VAL A 121 -1.54 -13.26 1.84
C VAL A 121 -1.22 -12.30 2.99
N ALA A 122 -0.06 -11.64 2.97
CA ALA A 122 0.31 -10.64 3.97
C ALA A 122 -0.71 -9.50 4.07
N SER A 123 -1.37 -9.15 2.95
CA SER A 123 -2.42 -8.13 2.92
C SER A 123 -3.75 -8.57 3.54
N HIS A 124 -3.96 -9.87 3.78
CA HIS A 124 -5.19 -10.44 4.33
C HIS A 124 -5.03 -10.99 5.75
N LEU A 125 -3.80 -11.32 6.16
CA LEU A 125 -3.50 -11.78 7.50
C LEU A 125 -3.43 -10.62 8.49
N GLU A 126 -3.62 -10.92 9.79
CA GLU A 126 -3.60 -9.94 10.87
C GLU A 126 -2.83 -10.44 12.10
N GLY A 127 -2.40 -9.51 12.93
CA GLY A 127 -1.78 -9.79 14.22
C GLY A 127 -0.59 -10.76 14.12
N GLU A 128 -0.59 -11.78 14.98
CA GLU A 128 0.49 -12.76 15.10
C GLU A 128 0.65 -13.67 13.88
N GLU A 129 -0.38 -13.78 13.04
CA GLU A 129 -0.30 -14.59 11.82
C GLU A 129 0.72 -14.04 10.81
N LEU A 130 1.03 -12.74 10.89
CA LEU A 130 2.05 -12.07 10.07
C LEU A 130 3.47 -12.33 10.55
N THR A 131 3.67 -12.74 11.80
CA THR A 131 5.01 -12.89 12.40
C THR A 131 5.95 -13.78 11.57
N PRO A 132 5.53 -14.94 11.03
CA PRO A 132 6.42 -15.75 10.19
C PRO A 132 6.85 -15.07 8.87
N MET A 133 6.14 -14.03 8.42
CA MET A 133 6.42 -13.32 7.18
C MET A 133 7.32 -12.08 7.38
N MET A 134 7.70 -11.76 8.61
CA MET A 134 8.61 -10.65 8.92
C MET A 134 10.02 -10.83 8.34
N SER A 135 10.42 -12.09 8.12
CA SER A 135 11.70 -12.48 7.52
C SER A 135 11.56 -13.01 6.09
N ASP A 136 10.49 -12.64 5.38
CA ASP A 136 10.32 -13.03 3.98
C ASP A 136 11.51 -12.60 3.13
N PRO A 137 12.00 -13.42 2.18
CA PRO A 137 13.11 -13.04 1.31
C PRO A 137 12.84 -11.79 0.46
N ASP A 138 11.57 -11.52 0.13
CA ASP A 138 11.17 -10.35 -0.65
C ASP A 138 10.88 -9.15 0.26
N TYR A 139 11.60 -8.03 0.04
CA TYR A 139 11.43 -6.82 0.85
C TYR A 139 10.03 -6.24 0.79
N PHE A 140 9.31 -6.39 -0.34
CA PHE A 140 7.98 -5.82 -0.46
C PHE A 140 6.94 -6.60 0.36
N VAL A 141 7.12 -7.92 0.50
CA VAL A 141 6.34 -8.73 1.45
C VAL A 141 6.59 -8.23 2.87
N ARG A 142 7.87 -8.06 3.28
CA ARG A 142 8.22 -7.51 4.60
C ARG A 142 7.67 -6.11 4.81
N GLN A 143 7.68 -5.25 3.78
CA GLN A 143 7.07 -3.92 3.84
C GLN A 143 5.56 -3.98 4.09
N VAL A 144 4.84 -4.88 3.42
CA VAL A 144 3.41 -5.10 3.66
C VAL A 144 3.16 -5.60 5.08
N VAL A 145 3.99 -6.53 5.56
CA VAL A 145 3.95 -7.02 6.95
C VAL A 145 4.18 -5.86 7.91
N ALA A 146 5.22 -5.05 7.70
CA ALA A 146 5.51 -3.89 8.55
C ALA A 146 4.37 -2.86 8.61
N ARG A 147 3.54 -2.76 7.57
CA ARG A 147 2.34 -1.89 7.57
C ARG A 147 1.20 -2.43 8.40
N ARG A 148 1.17 -3.72 8.70
CA ARG A 148 -0.01 -4.41 9.26
C ARG A 148 0.23 -5.04 10.61
N ILE A 149 1.44 -5.50 10.89
CA ILE A 149 1.80 -6.14 12.16
C ILE A 149 1.61 -5.16 13.34
N GLY A 150 1.39 -5.69 14.53
CA GLY A 150 1.24 -4.90 15.75
C GLY A 150 2.49 -4.08 16.09
N VAL A 151 2.30 -2.92 16.70
CA VAL A 151 3.41 -2.02 17.09
C VAL A 151 4.48 -2.71 17.95
N PRO A 152 4.14 -3.59 18.91
CA PRO A 152 5.16 -4.28 19.69
C PRO A 152 6.13 -5.13 18.86
N GLN A 153 5.65 -5.75 17.77
CA GLN A 153 6.46 -6.59 16.91
C GLN A 153 7.33 -5.77 15.94
N LEU A 154 6.99 -4.51 15.67
CA LEU A 154 7.77 -3.65 14.75
C LEU A 154 9.22 -3.46 15.21
N LYS A 155 9.49 -3.55 16.51
CA LYS A 155 10.85 -3.42 17.02
C LYS A 155 11.81 -4.42 16.38
N SER A 156 11.38 -5.65 16.12
CA SER A 156 12.23 -6.66 15.48
C SER A 156 12.48 -6.44 13.99
N MET A 157 11.84 -5.42 13.38
CA MET A 157 12.06 -5.02 11.99
C MET A 157 12.82 -3.68 11.87
N ILE A 158 13.34 -3.14 12.97
CA ILE A 158 14.01 -1.83 12.98
C ILE A 158 15.31 -1.85 12.15
N ASP A 159 16.00 -2.98 12.15
CA ASP A 159 17.26 -3.20 11.43
C ASP A 159 17.06 -3.95 10.10
N ASP A 160 15.87 -3.87 9.51
CA ASP A 160 15.62 -4.52 8.21
C ASP A 160 16.66 -4.06 7.18
N PRO A 161 17.20 -4.98 6.36
CA PRO A 161 18.20 -4.62 5.35
C PRO A 161 17.70 -3.61 4.32
N ASP A 162 16.38 -3.57 4.08
CA ASP A 162 15.78 -2.70 3.08
C ASP A 162 15.29 -1.38 3.68
N PRO A 163 15.72 -0.22 3.17
CA PRO A 163 15.31 1.09 3.71
C PRO A 163 13.80 1.35 3.57
N GLU A 164 13.12 0.80 2.57
CA GLU A 164 11.69 0.97 2.42
C GLU A 164 10.91 0.26 3.54
N VAL A 165 11.42 -0.85 4.05
CA VAL A 165 10.85 -1.52 5.23
C VAL A 165 11.12 -0.70 6.47
N ARG A 166 12.38 -0.26 6.71
CA ARG A 166 12.73 0.59 7.87
C ARG A 166 11.94 1.89 7.87
N ARG A 167 11.68 2.50 6.70
CA ARG A 167 10.85 3.70 6.58
C ARG A 167 9.43 3.44 7.08
N VAL A 168 8.81 2.32 6.71
CA VAL A 168 7.47 1.94 7.21
C VAL A 168 7.52 1.68 8.72
N VAL A 169 8.59 1.05 9.22
CA VAL A 169 8.81 0.88 10.67
C VAL A 169 8.86 2.25 11.34
N ALA A 170 9.67 3.19 10.81
CA ALA A 170 9.80 4.55 11.34
C ALA A 170 8.47 5.31 11.38
N GLN A 171 7.55 5.05 10.46
CA GLN A 171 6.20 5.65 10.44
C GLN A 171 5.30 5.15 11.56
N ARG A 172 5.52 3.94 12.07
CA ARG A 172 4.57 3.24 12.94
C ARG A 172 5.07 2.94 14.34
N ILE A 173 6.37 2.73 14.49
CA ILE A 173 7.00 2.35 15.77
C ILE A 173 6.73 3.41 16.85
N SER A 174 6.70 3.00 18.12
CA SER A 174 6.52 3.95 19.21
C SER A 174 7.70 4.94 19.32
N PRO A 175 7.48 6.18 19.81
CA PRO A 175 8.52 7.21 19.89
C PRO A 175 9.77 6.80 20.67
N GLU A 176 9.64 5.94 21.67
CA GLU A 176 10.75 5.43 22.49
C GLU A 176 11.75 4.59 21.68
N TRP A 177 11.30 3.85 20.67
CA TRP A 177 12.14 3.05 19.79
C TRP A 177 12.55 3.81 18.52
N LEU A 178 11.79 4.85 18.15
CA LEU A 178 12.06 5.62 16.93
C LEU A 178 13.43 6.32 16.98
N VAL A 179 13.92 6.65 18.16
CA VAL A 179 15.25 7.27 18.34
C VAL A 179 16.40 6.36 17.90
N GLU A 180 16.20 5.04 17.87
CA GLU A 180 17.20 4.09 17.35
C GLU A 180 17.48 4.29 15.86
N LEU A 181 16.51 4.83 15.09
CA LEU A 181 16.64 5.14 13.67
C LEU A 181 17.20 6.55 13.37
N ILE A 182 17.62 7.31 14.39
CA ILE A 182 18.11 8.69 14.20
C ILE A 182 19.42 8.75 13.38
N HIS A 183 20.17 7.67 13.32
CA HIS A 183 21.40 7.55 12.55
C HIS A 183 21.25 6.63 11.32
N ASP A 184 20.03 6.40 10.87
CA ASP A 184 19.79 5.59 9.66
C ASP A 184 20.52 6.21 8.46
N PRO A 185 21.25 5.41 7.66
CA PRO A 185 21.95 5.93 6.50
C PRO A 185 21.02 6.43 5.37
N ASP A 186 19.76 5.99 5.38
CA ASP A 186 18.80 6.37 4.36
C ASP A 186 18.02 7.64 4.73
N ALA A 187 18.07 8.62 3.83
CA ALA A 187 17.42 9.91 4.05
C ALA A 187 15.90 9.81 4.19
N SER A 188 15.26 8.85 3.53
CA SER A 188 13.80 8.69 3.62
C SER A 188 13.37 8.18 5.00
N VAL A 189 14.18 7.33 5.63
CA VAL A 189 13.97 6.89 7.01
C VAL A 189 14.16 8.05 7.98
N CYS A 190 15.27 8.79 7.84
CA CYS A 190 15.56 9.96 8.70
C CYS A 190 14.48 11.05 8.58
N LEU A 191 13.86 11.24 7.42
CA LEU A 191 12.76 12.20 7.27
C LEU A 191 11.53 11.79 8.10
N GLU A 192 11.21 10.52 8.19
CA GLU A 192 10.13 10.04 9.07
C GLU A 192 10.51 10.23 10.56
N VAL A 193 11.78 9.98 10.90
CA VAL A 193 12.31 10.24 12.25
C VAL A 193 12.19 11.72 12.59
N VAL A 194 12.64 12.63 11.70
CA VAL A 194 12.54 14.08 11.92
C VAL A 194 11.11 14.50 12.24
N GLN A 195 10.12 13.94 11.57
CA GLN A 195 8.72 14.33 11.76
C GLN A 195 8.13 13.88 13.11
N ARG A 196 8.63 12.81 13.71
CA ARG A 196 7.98 12.14 14.84
C ARG A 196 8.75 12.23 16.16
N VAL A 197 10.09 12.29 16.10
CA VAL A 197 10.95 12.40 17.31
C VAL A 197 10.75 13.76 17.97
N PRO A 198 10.76 13.88 19.32
CA PRO A 198 10.71 15.16 20.01
C PRO A 198 11.82 16.11 19.53
N SER A 199 11.47 17.39 19.39
CA SER A 199 12.37 18.42 18.82
C SER A 199 13.72 18.53 19.54
N ALA A 200 13.77 18.33 20.84
CA ALA A 200 15.00 18.36 21.62
C ALA A 200 16.01 17.24 21.25
N GLN A 201 15.53 16.17 20.61
CA GLN A 201 16.37 15.02 20.23
C GLN A 201 16.84 15.08 18.77
N LEU A 202 16.46 16.10 17.98
CA LEU A 202 16.75 16.19 16.55
C LEU A 202 18.17 16.70 16.23
N LEU A 203 18.84 17.30 17.17
CA LEU A 203 20.13 17.96 16.94
C LEU A 203 21.24 17.03 16.36
N PRO A 204 21.31 15.73 16.67
CA PRO A 204 22.28 14.83 16.02
C PRO A 204 22.15 14.78 14.49
N LEU A 205 20.94 14.93 13.94
CA LEU A 205 20.67 14.94 12.50
C LEU A 205 21.20 16.18 11.76
N ARG A 206 21.71 17.22 12.47
CA ARG A 206 22.33 18.40 11.82
C ARG A 206 23.54 18.05 10.95
N PHE A 207 24.15 16.90 11.17
CA PHE A 207 25.28 16.39 10.38
C PHE A 207 24.89 15.37 9.31
N HIS A 208 23.60 15.11 9.13
CA HIS A 208 23.15 14.13 8.15
C HIS A 208 23.61 14.53 6.72
N PRO A 209 24.10 13.59 5.88
CA PRO A 209 24.62 13.90 4.54
C PRO A 209 23.55 14.53 3.63
N SER A 210 22.27 14.16 3.78
CA SER A 210 21.17 14.73 2.98
C SER A 210 20.84 16.16 3.44
N ILE A 211 20.93 17.11 2.54
CA ILE A 211 20.51 18.52 2.72
C ILE A 211 19.05 18.58 3.16
N ARG A 212 18.19 17.76 2.56
CA ARG A 212 16.76 17.73 2.88
C ARG A 212 16.50 17.37 4.32
N VAL A 213 17.21 16.39 4.87
CA VAL A 213 17.10 16.02 6.28
C VAL A 213 17.52 17.21 7.16
N ARG A 214 18.67 17.83 6.90
CA ARG A 214 19.15 18.99 7.68
C ARG A 214 18.17 20.17 7.61
N TYR A 215 17.60 20.43 6.43
CA TYR A 215 16.59 21.46 6.23
C TYR A 215 15.34 21.22 7.10
N GLU A 216 14.83 19.98 7.13
CA GLU A 216 13.68 19.60 7.98
C GLU A 216 14.03 19.66 9.48
N VAL A 217 15.28 19.32 9.85
CA VAL A 217 15.76 19.48 11.23
C VAL A 217 15.67 20.95 11.66
N VAL A 218 16.15 21.89 10.81
CA VAL A 218 16.03 23.35 11.09
C VAL A 218 14.58 23.75 11.37
N ALA A 219 13.61 23.16 10.70
CA ALA A 219 12.19 23.50 10.89
C ALA A 219 11.67 23.12 12.28
N ARG A 220 12.28 22.15 12.98
CA ARG A 220 11.75 21.56 14.20
C ARG A 220 12.61 21.68 15.44
N VAL A 221 13.93 21.81 15.33
CA VAL A 221 14.81 21.95 16.51
C VAL A 221 14.40 23.15 17.38
N PRO A 222 14.66 23.14 18.69
CA PRO A 222 14.46 24.31 19.55
C PRO A 222 15.24 25.54 19.05
N LEU A 223 14.77 26.74 19.36
CA LEU A 223 15.38 27.99 18.87
C LEU A 223 16.82 28.20 19.33
N ASP A 224 17.12 27.82 20.55
CA ASP A 224 18.47 27.85 21.14
C ASP A 224 19.45 26.89 20.44
N ALA A 225 18.92 25.86 19.77
CA ALA A 225 19.73 24.92 18.98
C ALA A 225 19.99 25.40 17.53
N LEU A 226 19.36 26.48 17.06
CA LEU A 226 19.55 26.97 15.69
C LEU A 226 20.94 27.58 15.46
N ASP A 227 21.53 28.19 16.47
CA ASP A 227 22.83 28.88 16.31
C ASP A 227 23.95 27.95 15.78
N VAL A 228 23.94 26.69 16.21
CA VAL A 228 24.94 25.70 15.74
C VAL A 228 24.72 25.28 14.26
N MET A 229 23.56 25.60 13.68
CA MET A 229 23.24 25.29 12.28
C MET A 229 23.45 26.48 11.33
N ARG A 230 23.81 27.66 11.83
CA ARG A 230 24.14 28.86 11.01
C ARG A 230 25.38 28.62 10.11
N THR A 231 26.24 27.71 10.49
CA THR A 231 27.46 27.36 9.74
C THR A 231 27.30 26.13 8.88
N ASP A 232 26.06 25.71 8.59
CA ASP A 232 25.82 24.56 7.69
C ASP A 232 26.51 24.76 6.36
N ALA A 233 27.05 23.68 5.79
CA ALA A 233 27.76 23.72 4.51
C ALA A 233 26.86 24.22 3.36
N ASP A 234 25.55 23.91 3.42
CA ASP A 234 24.61 24.24 2.38
C ASP A 234 23.93 25.61 2.61
N PRO A 235 23.93 26.53 1.62
CA PRO A 235 23.33 27.84 1.76
C PRO A 235 21.82 27.82 2.00
N ILE A 236 21.07 26.84 1.46
CA ILE A 236 19.63 26.72 1.64
C ILE A 236 19.30 26.41 3.10
N VAL A 237 20.10 25.57 3.75
CA VAL A 237 19.93 25.26 5.17
C VAL A 237 20.23 26.50 6.03
N ARG A 238 21.31 27.27 5.71
CA ARG A 238 21.63 28.52 6.42
C ARG A 238 20.52 29.56 6.27
N GLU A 239 19.99 29.75 5.06
CA GLU A 239 18.90 30.66 4.78
C GLU A 239 17.67 30.31 5.64
N ARG A 240 17.32 29.01 5.70
CA ARG A 240 16.20 28.51 6.52
C ARG A 240 16.42 28.80 8.03
N VAL A 241 17.66 28.73 8.51
CA VAL A 241 17.99 29.11 9.89
C VAL A 241 17.70 30.59 10.15
N GLU A 242 18.18 31.47 9.24
CA GLU A 242 17.96 32.93 9.39
C GLU A 242 16.49 33.32 9.29
N GLU A 243 15.74 32.73 8.35
CA GLU A 243 14.29 32.93 8.25
C GLU A 243 13.60 32.61 9.57
N ARG A 244 13.94 31.45 10.18
CA ARG A 244 13.29 31.02 11.42
C ARG A 244 13.66 31.90 12.61
N LEU A 245 14.88 32.42 12.67
CA LEU A 245 15.33 33.37 13.69
C LEU A 245 14.71 34.76 13.49
N ALA A 246 14.49 35.19 12.23
CA ALA A 246 13.84 36.47 11.92
C ALA A 246 12.37 36.50 12.40
N VAL A 247 11.60 35.44 12.14
CA VAL A 247 10.20 35.34 12.59
C VAL A 247 10.08 35.55 14.12
N VAL A 248 11.06 35.08 14.87
CA VAL A 248 11.04 35.24 16.35
C VAL A 248 11.38 36.68 16.76
N ARG A 249 12.30 37.35 16.04
CA ARG A 249 12.64 38.76 16.32
C ARG A 249 11.44 39.67 16.02
N ASP A 250 10.73 39.43 14.93
CA ASP A 250 9.57 40.26 14.55
C ASP A 250 8.33 39.97 15.38
N GLY A 251 8.13 38.70 15.80
CA GLY A 251 7.04 38.33 16.72
C GLY A 251 7.20 38.82 18.16
N GLY A 252 8.42 39.21 18.58
CA GLY A 252 8.68 39.79 19.88
C GLY A 252 8.40 41.29 19.98
N SER A 253 8.22 41.99 18.83
CA SER A 253 7.95 43.45 18.80
C SER A 253 6.46 43.81 18.63
N GLY A 254 5.56 42.83 18.59
CA GLY A 254 4.12 43.03 18.54
C GLY A 254 3.54 43.44 19.90
N GLY A 255 3.72 44.72 20.30
CA GLY A 255 3.03 45.30 21.43
C GLY A 255 1.53 45.15 21.25
N CYS A 256 0.88 44.61 22.26
CA CYS A 256 -0.56 44.51 22.37
C CYS A 256 -1.19 45.89 22.22
N THR A 257 -1.71 46.23 21.03
CA THR A 257 -2.52 47.44 20.83
C THR A 257 -3.87 47.15 21.48
N VAL A 258 -4.05 47.65 22.70
CA VAL A 258 -5.36 47.67 23.37
C VAL A 258 -6.27 48.57 22.55
N ILE A 259 -7.18 47.98 21.80
CA ILE A 259 -8.27 48.73 21.17
C ILE A 259 -9.20 49.18 22.28
N GLN A 260 -9.10 50.49 22.67
CA GLN A 260 -10.08 51.11 23.53
C GLN A 260 -11.40 51.21 22.77
N MET A 261 -12.37 50.40 23.14
CA MET A 261 -13.74 50.54 22.68
C MET A 261 -14.31 51.78 23.33
N HIS A 262 -14.58 52.84 22.54
CA HIS A 262 -15.38 53.96 22.99
C HIS A 262 -16.84 53.50 23.24
N PRO A 263 -17.46 53.90 24.34
CA PRO A 263 -18.86 53.54 24.60
C PRO A 263 -19.76 54.25 23.58
N VAL A 264 -20.62 53.47 22.95
CA VAL A 264 -21.69 53.97 22.06
C VAL A 264 -22.66 54.77 22.93
N ARG A 265 -22.79 56.08 22.67
CA ARG A 265 -23.82 56.92 23.28
C ARG A 265 -25.20 56.47 22.84
N SER A 266 -26.00 56.00 23.76
CA SER A 266 -27.42 55.76 23.59
C SER A 266 -28.14 57.09 23.35
N GLY A 267 -28.52 57.31 22.09
CA GLY A 267 -29.43 58.44 21.75
C GLY A 267 -30.85 58.08 22.19
N GLY A 268 -31.35 58.81 23.20
CA GLY A 268 -32.74 58.74 23.59
C GLY A 268 -33.60 59.45 22.52
N THR A 269 -34.59 58.80 22.03
CA THR A 269 -35.71 59.39 21.31
C THR A 269 -36.85 59.62 22.28
N THR A 270 -37.12 60.91 22.62
CA THR A 270 -38.37 61.32 23.20
C THR A 270 -39.41 61.44 22.12
N HIS A 271 -40.54 60.78 22.34
CA HIS A 271 -41.79 61.04 21.58
C HIS A 271 -42.57 62.17 22.33
N ASP A 272 -43.00 63.12 21.53
CA ASP A 272 -44.27 63.78 21.61
C ASP A 272 -45.13 63.40 20.43
#